data_abd5461c2564b7aab896a9e52f7d4d88
#
_entry.id   abd5461c2564b7aab896a9e52f7d4d88
#
_cell.length_a   1.000
_cell.length_b   1.000
_cell.length_c   1.000
_cell.angle_alpha   90.00
_cell.angle_beta   90.00
_cell.angle_gamma   90.00
#
_symmetry.space_group_name_H-M   'P 1'
#
loop_
_entity.id
_entity.type
_entity.pdbx_description
1 polymer ?
#
loop_
_entity_poly.entity_id
_entity_poly.type
_entity_poly.pdbx_seq_one_letter_code
_entity_poly.pdbx_strand_id
1 'polypeptide(L)'
;ALLWSSLCVSISKIPFNGPVAAVKVGRINGEFIINPTVEQAEESDIDLTVAGTRDAINMVEAGAREASEDDMLEALMFGHEAIKKLIAFEEEVIKEIGVPTMEYEKLEITSELRSEVDTYVRERLDKALRIKDKLEKYAAIDSLQEEVVEKYKNENEDTMKPEELNELLTKVALIFHGIEYELFRNIVVKEKTRADGRA
;
A
#
# COMPACT_ATOMS: atom_id res chain seq x y z
N ALA A 1 4.39 16.35 -12.12
CA ALA A 1 4.75 16.52 -10.69
C ALA A 1 5.40 15.23 -10.15
N LEU A 2 4.76 14.04 -10.25
CA LEU A 2 5.25 12.79 -9.66
C LEU A 2 6.67 12.40 -10.07
N LEU A 3 6.99 12.44 -11.38
CA LEU A 3 8.32 12.14 -11.91
C LEU A 3 9.43 12.96 -11.22
N TRP A 4 9.21 14.26 -11.08
CA TRP A 4 10.19 15.14 -10.42
C TRP A 4 10.34 14.87 -8.93
N SER A 5 9.24 14.57 -8.24
CA SER A 5 9.28 14.21 -6.82
C SER A 5 10.03 12.90 -6.61
N SER A 6 9.73 11.89 -7.45
CA SER A 6 10.43 10.61 -7.46
C SER A 6 11.92 10.78 -7.68
N LEU A 7 12.30 11.53 -8.71
CA LEU A 7 13.70 11.79 -9.06
C LEU A 7 14.44 12.54 -7.94
N CYS A 8 13.84 13.61 -7.39
CA CYS A 8 14.44 14.36 -6.28
C CYS A 8 14.74 13.49 -5.06
N VAL A 9 13.81 12.60 -4.68
CA VAL A 9 14.04 11.67 -3.57
C VAL A 9 15.12 10.66 -3.94
N SER A 10 15.06 10.10 -5.15
CA SER A 10 15.97 9.05 -5.62
C SER A 10 17.43 9.50 -5.74
N ILE A 11 17.69 10.78 -6.07
CA ILE A 11 19.05 11.34 -6.14
C ILE A 11 19.56 11.87 -4.79
N SER A 12 18.71 11.86 -3.75
CA SER A 12 19.05 12.33 -2.41
C SER A 12 19.64 11.20 -1.55
N LYS A 13 19.97 11.54 -0.28
CA LYS A 13 20.41 10.54 0.71
C LYS A 13 19.24 9.77 1.34
N ILE A 14 17.98 10.11 1.02
CA ILE A 14 16.81 9.49 1.62
C ILE A 14 16.68 8.04 1.11
N PRO A 15 16.55 7.03 1.99
CA PRO A 15 16.29 5.66 1.57
C PRO A 15 14.93 5.56 0.88
N PHE A 16 14.92 5.18 -0.38
CA PHE A 16 13.72 5.10 -1.21
C PHE A 16 13.76 3.86 -2.10
N ASN A 17 12.70 3.03 -2.07
CA ASN A 17 12.59 1.79 -2.84
C ASN A 17 11.96 2.00 -4.23
N GLY A 18 12.16 3.17 -4.81
CA GLY A 18 11.65 3.50 -6.13
C GLY A 18 12.78 3.76 -7.04
N PRO A 19 12.67 4.18 -8.31
CA PRO A 19 11.79 5.29 -8.72
C PRO A 19 10.33 4.90 -9.03
N VAL A 20 9.47 5.92 -9.08
CA VAL A 20 8.03 5.81 -9.36
C VAL A 20 7.64 6.85 -10.40
N ALA A 21 6.91 6.43 -11.42
CA ALA A 21 6.37 7.36 -12.42
C ALA A 21 4.84 7.19 -12.57
N ALA A 22 4.20 8.17 -13.19
CA ALA A 22 2.80 8.13 -13.52
C ALA A 22 2.53 8.72 -14.90
N VAL A 23 1.48 8.22 -15.54
CA VAL A 23 0.93 8.74 -16.78
C VAL A 23 -0.59 8.80 -16.71
N LYS A 24 -1.18 9.67 -17.51
CA LYS A 24 -2.59 9.58 -17.87
C LYS A 24 -2.75 8.77 -19.14
N VAL A 25 -3.82 7.98 -19.20
CA VAL A 25 -4.21 7.24 -20.39
C VAL A 25 -5.63 7.64 -20.75
N GLY A 26 -5.80 8.07 -21.99
CA GLY A 26 -7.10 8.28 -22.62
C GLY A 26 -7.32 7.28 -23.73
N ARG A 27 -8.57 7.20 -24.24
CA ARG A 27 -8.90 6.41 -25.44
C ARG A 27 -9.86 7.21 -26.34
N ILE A 28 -9.48 7.38 -27.61
CA ILE A 28 -10.30 8.05 -28.62
C ILE A 28 -10.43 7.11 -29.82
N ASN A 29 -11.66 6.86 -30.27
CA ASN A 29 -11.94 5.97 -31.41
C ASN A 29 -11.29 4.58 -31.28
N GLY A 30 -11.16 4.06 -30.04
CA GLY A 30 -10.54 2.77 -29.76
C GLY A 30 -9.01 2.80 -29.64
N GLU A 31 -8.34 3.94 -29.83
CA GLU A 31 -6.88 4.06 -29.73
C GLU A 31 -6.48 4.69 -28.39
N PHE A 32 -5.51 4.07 -27.71
CA PHE A 32 -4.98 4.58 -26.43
C PHE A 32 -3.99 5.72 -26.66
N ILE A 33 -4.05 6.72 -25.82
CA ILE A 33 -3.20 7.93 -25.85
C ILE A 33 -2.58 8.15 -24.48
N ILE A 34 -1.25 8.36 -24.44
CA ILE A 34 -0.55 8.76 -23.20
C ILE A 34 -0.60 10.27 -23.05
N ASN A 35 -0.99 10.72 -21.86
CA ASN A 35 -1.07 12.13 -21.47
C ASN A 35 -1.89 12.95 -22.48
N PRO A 36 -3.19 12.63 -22.67
CA PRO A 36 -4.04 13.35 -23.61
C PRO A 36 -4.06 14.86 -23.32
N THR A 37 -4.19 15.69 -24.36
CA THR A 37 -4.45 17.12 -24.20
C THR A 37 -5.83 17.35 -23.58
N VAL A 38 -6.15 18.60 -23.23
CA VAL A 38 -7.48 18.94 -22.66
C VAL A 38 -8.58 18.57 -23.65
N GLU A 39 -8.40 18.90 -24.93
CA GLU A 39 -9.36 18.62 -25.99
C GLU A 39 -9.53 17.09 -26.19
N GLN A 40 -8.42 16.37 -26.21
CA GLN A 40 -8.42 14.90 -26.32
C GLN A 40 -9.07 14.23 -25.10
N ALA A 41 -8.91 14.78 -23.89
CA ALA A 41 -9.54 14.26 -22.68
C ALA A 41 -11.07 14.44 -22.71
N GLU A 42 -11.59 15.49 -23.31
CA GLU A 42 -13.03 15.71 -23.49
C GLU A 42 -13.67 14.67 -24.42
N GLU A 43 -12.95 14.25 -25.47
CA GLU A 43 -13.38 13.24 -26.43
C GLU A 43 -13.17 11.82 -25.94
N SER A 44 -12.29 11.62 -24.98
CA SER A 44 -11.90 10.31 -24.45
C SER A 44 -13.03 9.64 -23.68
N ASP A 45 -13.21 8.34 -23.89
CA ASP A 45 -14.13 7.50 -23.13
C ASP A 45 -13.46 6.84 -21.89
N ILE A 46 -12.15 6.99 -21.73
CA ILE A 46 -11.36 6.57 -20.57
C ILE A 46 -10.57 7.76 -20.03
N ASP A 47 -10.69 8.06 -18.74
CA ASP A 47 -9.81 8.95 -17.98
C ASP A 47 -9.11 8.13 -16.90
N LEU A 48 -7.92 7.64 -17.21
CA LEU A 48 -7.16 6.76 -16.34
C LEU A 48 -5.85 7.45 -15.93
N THR A 49 -5.62 7.56 -14.62
CA THR A 49 -4.31 7.87 -14.06
C THR A 49 -3.72 6.60 -13.50
N VAL A 50 -2.54 6.22 -13.96
CA VAL A 50 -1.82 5.05 -13.46
C VAL A 50 -0.43 5.45 -13.00
N ALA A 51 -0.03 4.97 -11.82
CA ALA A 51 1.31 5.16 -11.27
C ALA A 51 1.89 3.81 -10.83
N GLY A 52 3.20 3.70 -10.94
CA GLY A 52 3.87 2.45 -10.58
C GLY A 52 5.38 2.53 -10.63
N THR A 53 5.98 1.41 -10.29
CA THR A 53 7.39 1.11 -10.44
C THR A 53 7.62 0.37 -11.77
N ARG A 54 8.86 -0.03 -12.04
CA ARG A 54 9.18 -0.88 -13.20
C ARG A 54 8.36 -2.18 -13.22
N ASP A 55 8.14 -2.78 -12.04
CA ASP A 55 7.63 -4.14 -11.92
C ASP A 55 6.15 -4.22 -11.54
N ALA A 56 5.57 -3.12 -11.03
CA ALA A 56 4.22 -3.12 -10.50
C ALA A 56 3.48 -1.79 -10.67
N ILE A 57 2.17 -1.88 -10.89
CA ILE A 57 1.25 -0.76 -10.79
C ILE A 57 0.83 -0.62 -9.32
N ASN A 58 1.04 0.55 -8.75
CA ASN A 58 0.81 0.82 -7.32
C ASN A 58 -0.43 1.69 -7.08
N MET A 59 -0.83 2.50 -8.08
CA MET A 59 -1.98 3.37 -7.97
C MET A 59 -2.76 3.37 -9.28
N VAL A 60 -4.07 3.32 -9.17
CA VAL A 60 -5.02 3.46 -10.27
C VAL A 60 -6.14 4.40 -9.83
N GLU A 61 -6.39 5.42 -10.61
CA GLU A 61 -7.57 6.29 -10.49
C GLU A 61 -8.23 6.39 -11.86
N ALA A 62 -9.47 5.95 -11.98
CA ALA A 62 -10.11 5.83 -13.26
C ALA A 62 -11.56 6.27 -13.27
N GLY A 63 -11.94 6.96 -14.35
CA GLY A 63 -13.31 7.16 -14.81
C GLY A 63 -13.46 6.61 -16.22
N ALA A 64 -14.61 6.03 -16.55
CA ALA A 64 -14.87 5.53 -17.88
C ALA A 64 -16.34 5.71 -18.28
N ARG A 65 -16.59 5.86 -19.60
CA ARG A 65 -17.92 5.91 -20.19
C ARG A 65 -18.23 4.56 -20.79
N GLU A 66 -18.70 3.62 -19.94
CA GLU A 66 -19.11 2.25 -20.36
C GLU A 66 -17.99 1.43 -21.07
N ALA A 67 -16.71 1.69 -20.74
CA ALA A 67 -15.61 0.86 -21.21
C ALA A 67 -15.67 -0.53 -20.54
N SER A 68 -15.31 -1.58 -21.28
CA SER A 68 -15.29 -2.94 -20.78
C SER A 68 -14.13 -3.15 -19.77
N GLU A 69 -14.19 -4.21 -18.97
CA GLU A 69 -13.11 -4.60 -18.07
C GLU A 69 -11.82 -4.92 -18.85
N ASP A 70 -11.94 -5.56 -20.00
CA ASP A 70 -10.82 -5.88 -20.87
C ASP A 70 -10.16 -4.61 -21.44
N ASP A 71 -10.93 -3.63 -21.88
CA ASP A 71 -10.43 -2.33 -22.33
C ASP A 71 -9.67 -1.60 -21.22
N MET A 72 -10.22 -1.64 -20.00
CA MET A 72 -9.56 -1.01 -18.84
C MET A 72 -8.25 -1.72 -18.48
N LEU A 73 -8.20 -3.04 -18.61
CA LEU A 73 -6.98 -3.81 -18.37
C LEU A 73 -5.92 -3.47 -19.45
N GLU A 74 -6.31 -3.39 -20.72
CA GLU A 74 -5.41 -2.97 -21.79
C GLU A 74 -4.89 -1.53 -21.56
N ALA A 75 -5.76 -0.61 -21.16
CA ALA A 75 -5.36 0.77 -20.83
C ALA A 75 -4.32 0.81 -19.69
N LEU A 76 -4.51 0.01 -18.64
CA LEU A 76 -3.56 -0.12 -17.52
C LEU A 76 -2.20 -0.62 -18.01
N MET A 77 -2.18 -1.67 -18.79
CA MET A 77 -0.94 -2.24 -19.33
C MET A 77 -0.24 -1.28 -20.29
N PHE A 78 -0.99 -0.58 -21.15
CA PHE A 78 -0.48 0.45 -22.03
C PHE A 78 0.19 1.60 -21.25
N GLY A 79 -0.46 2.06 -20.17
CA GLY A 79 0.11 3.05 -19.25
C GLY A 79 1.37 2.56 -18.56
N HIS A 80 1.39 1.30 -18.12
CA HIS A 80 2.55 0.71 -17.45
C HIS A 80 3.77 0.61 -18.38
N GLU A 81 3.60 0.30 -19.66
CA GLU A 81 4.69 0.33 -20.63
C GLU A 81 5.30 1.74 -20.81
N ALA A 82 4.47 2.79 -20.73
CA ALA A 82 4.97 4.17 -20.72
C ALA A 82 5.71 4.50 -19.41
N ILE A 83 5.19 4.05 -18.26
CA ILE A 83 5.85 4.19 -16.96
C ILE A 83 7.25 3.57 -16.97
N LYS A 84 7.41 2.35 -17.50
CA LYS A 84 8.72 1.69 -17.61
C LYS A 84 9.76 2.52 -18.35
N LYS A 85 9.34 3.25 -19.39
CA LYS A 85 10.25 4.15 -20.14
C LYS A 85 10.66 5.35 -19.29
N LEU A 86 9.74 5.93 -18.53
CA LEU A 86 10.05 7.02 -17.60
C LEU A 86 10.98 6.57 -16.49
N ILE A 87 10.72 5.39 -15.90
CA ILE A 87 11.60 4.78 -14.90
C ILE A 87 13.01 4.55 -15.44
N ALA A 88 13.14 4.04 -16.66
CA ALA A 88 14.44 3.85 -17.28
C ALA A 88 15.22 5.17 -17.38
N PHE A 89 14.55 6.26 -17.76
CA PHE A 89 15.15 7.60 -17.76
C PHE A 89 15.56 8.06 -16.37
N GLU A 90 14.70 7.88 -15.36
CA GLU A 90 15.05 8.23 -13.96
C GLU A 90 16.29 7.45 -13.49
N GLU A 91 16.37 6.15 -13.78
CA GLU A 91 17.51 5.30 -13.42
C GLU A 91 18.83 5.75 -14.07
N GLU A 92 18.79 6.23 -15.32
CA GLU A 92 19.97 6.82 -15.97
C GLU A 92 20.45 8.06 -15.21
N VAL A 93 19.52 8.96 -14.85
CA VAL A 93 19.86 10.16 -14.08
C VAL A 93 20.38 9.81 -12.68
N ILE A 94 19.73 8.86 -11.99
CA ILE A 94 20.16 8.39 -10.67
C ILE A 94 21.56 7.81 -10.73
N LYS A 95 21.88 7.07 -11.77
CA LYS A 95 23.22 6.50 -11.98
C LYS A 95 24.30 7.58 -12.19
N GLU A 96 23.93 8.68 -12.83
CA GLU A 96 24.88 9.76 -13.16
C GLU A 96 25.14 10.70 -11.97
N ILE A 97 24.08 11.11 -11.26
CA ILE A 97 24.17 12.14 -10.22
C ILE A 97 23.66 11.71 -8.83
N GLY A 98 23.18 10.50 -8.67
CA GLY A 98 22.72 9.98 -7.40
C GLY A 98 23.84 9.89 -6.37
N VAL A 99 23.49 10.05 -5.10
CA VAL A 99 24.40 9.90 -3.96
C VAL A 99 24.06 8.66 -3.15
N PRO A 100 25.02 8.06 -2.41
CA PRO A 100 24.71 6.95 -1.51
C PRO A 100 23.64 7.32 -0.50
N THR A 101 22.71 6.43 -0.28
CA THR A 101 21.65 6.59 0.74
C THR A 101 22.24 6.55 2.14
N MET A 102 21.60 7.27 3.06
CA MET A 102 21.96 7.22 4.48
C MET A 102 21.64 5.85 5.07
N GLU A 103 22.48 5.39 5.96
CA GLU A 103 22.18 4.24 6.80
C GLU A 103 21.13 4.62 7.85
N TYR A 104 20.21 3.73 8.14
CA TYR A 104 19.21 3.88 9.19
C TYR A 104 18.95 2.55 9.87
N GLU A 105 18.67 2.60 11.15
CA GLU A 105 18.26 1.41 11.90
C GLU A 105 16.83 1.04 11.53
N LYS A 106 16.65 -0.21 11.07
CA LYS A 106 15.31 -0.74 10.80
C LYS A 106 14.70 -1.27 12.08
N LEU A 107 13.42 -1.02 12.26
CA LEU A 107 12.68 -1.63 13.33
C LEU A 107 12.58 -3.16 13.06
N GLU A 108 13.36 -3.93 13.80
CA GLU A 108 13.35 -5.38 13.66
C GLU A 108 12.28 -6.00 14.56
N ILE A 109 11.40 -6.80 13.96
CA ILE A 109 10.38 -7.58 14.66
C ILE A 109 10.86 -9.04 14.67
N THR A 110 11.11 -9.57 15.87
CA THR A 110 11.54 -10.98 16.03
C THR A 110 10.39 -11.94 15.75
N SER A 111 10.72 -13.15 15.31
CA SER A 111 9.73 -14.20 15.05
C SER A 111 9.00 -14.62 16.33
N GLU A 112 9.68 -14.58 17.46
CA GLU A 112 9.16 -14.91 18.77
C GLU A 112 8.04 -13.94 19.16
N LEU A 113 8.33 -12.63 19.16
CA LEU A 113 7.34 -11.59 19.47
C LEU A 113 6.13 -11.67 18.53
N ARG A 114 6.39 -11.87 17.23
CA ARG A 114 5.30 -12.04 16.24
C ARG A 114 4.42 -13.24 16.59
N SER A 115 5.01 -14.38 16.94
CA SER A 115 4.28 -15.60 17.29
C SER A 115 3.47 -15.45 18.57
N GLU A 116 4.02 -14.78 19.58
CA GLU A 116 3.32 -14.50 20.84
C GLU A 116 2.08 -13.63 20.63
N VAL A 117 2.24 -12.50 19.93
CA VAL A 117 1.12 -11.61 19.61
C VAL A 117 0.09 -12.34 18.76
N ASP A 118 0.55 -13.07 17.73
CA ASP A 118 -0.34 -13.83 16.85
C ASP A 118 -1.19 -14.84 17.61
N THR A 119 -0.57 -15.63 18.47
CA THR A 119 -1.27 -16.61 19.31
C THR A 119 -2.31 -15.95 20.22
N TYR A 120 -1.99 -14.77 20.73
CA TYR A 120 -2.89 -14.04 21.63
C TYR A 120 -4.10 -13.41 20.94
N VAL A 121 -3.92 -12.91 19.69
CA VAL A 121 -4.97 -12.10 19.04
C VAL A 121 -5.73 -12.81 17.93
N ARG A 122 -5.12 -13.76 17.21
CA ARG A 122 -5.62 -14.28 15.92
C ARG A 122 -7.09 -14.72 15.95
N GLU A 123 -7.48 -15.56 16.90
CA GLU A 123 -8.84 -16.08 16.99
C GLU A 123 -9.86 -14.98 17.31
N ARG A 124 -9.49 -14.06 18.19
CA ARG A 124 -10.35 -12.96 18.63
C ARG A 124 -10.52 -11.93 17.54
N LEU A 125 -9.44 -11.64 16.84
CA LEU A 125 -9.41 -10.71 15.72
C LEU A 125 -10.17 -11.25 14.51
N ASP A 126 -10.07 -12.55 14.22
CA ASP A 126 -10.89 -13.19 13.18
C ASP A 126 -12.39 -13.07 13.49
N LYS A 127 -12.78 -13.28 14.75
CA LYS A 127 -14.18 -13.08 15.18
C LYS A 127 -14.63 -11.62 15.04
N ALA A 128 -13.79 -10.67 15.43
CA ALA A 128 -14.09 -9.23 15.31
C ALA A 128 -14.26 -8.80 13.84
N LEU A 129 -13.39 -9.28 12.95
CA LEU A 129 -13.46 -8.99 11.52
C LEU A 129 -14.74 -9.48 10.84
N ARG A 130 -15.42 -10.48 11.41
CA ARG A 130 -16.68 -11.05 10.91
C ARG A 130 -17.93 -10.32 11.39
N ILE A 131 -17.82 -9.33 12.25
CA ILE A 131 -18.95 -8.49 12.68
C ILE A 131 -19.45 -7.71 11.46
N LYS A 132 -20.75 -7.80 11.18
CA LYS A 132 -21.36 -7.18 9.99
C LYS A 132 -21.51 -5.67 10.12
N ASP A 133 -21.91 -5.21 11.32
CA ASP A 133 -22.01 -3.77 11.57
C ASP A 133 -20.62 -3.13 11.56
N LYS A 134 -20.48 -2.06 10.81
CA LYS A 134 -19.19 -1.38 10.60
C LYS A 134 -18.64 -0.76 11.88
N LEU A 135 -19.51 -0.12 12.68
CA LEU A 135 -19.07 0.60 13.88
C LEU A 135 -18.74 -0.40 15.00
N GLU A 136 -19.55 -1.43 15.17
CA GLU A 136 -19.28 -2.50 16.14
C GLU A 136 -17.98 -3.26 15.81
N LYS A 137 -17.75 -3.52 14.52
CA LYS A 137 -16.50 -4.14 14.03
C LYS A 137 -15.28 -3.31 14.44
N TYR A 138 -15.26 -2.03 14.10
CA TYR A 138 -14.13 -1.17 14.42
C TYR A 138 -13.95 -1.05 15.94
N ALA A 139 -15.01 -0.86 16.69
CA ALA A 139 -14.92 -0.78 18.14
C ALA A 139 -14.34 -2.08 18.76
N ALA A 140 -14.71 -3.25 18.22
CA ALA A 140 -14.17 -4.53 18.67
C ALA A 140 -12.69 -4.71 18.34
N ILE A 141 -12.25 -4.27 17.15
CA ILE A 141 -10.85 -4.32 16.72
C ILE A 141 -10.01 -3.35 17.55
N ASP A 142 -10.46 -2.09 17.69
CA ASP A 142 -9.77 -1.06 18.47
C ASP A 142 -9.61 -1.48 19.94
N SER A 143 -10.68 -1.98 20.55
CA SER A 143 -10.65 -2.48 21.93
C SER A 143 -9.67 -3.64 22.11
N LEU A 144 -9.58 -4.55 21.13
CA LEU A 144 -8.62 -5.66 21.17
C LEU A 144 -7.19 -5.16 21.01
N GLN A 145 -6.95 -4.17 20.16
CA GLN A 145 -5.63 -3.56 19.97
C GLN A 145 -5.18 -2.85 21.25
N GLU A 146 -6.05 -2.05 21.86
CA GLU A 146 -5.75 -1.37 23.13
C GLU A 146 -5.41 -2.36 24.24
N GLU A 147 -6.20 -3.43 24.37
CA GLU A 147 -5.94 -4.49 25.35
C GLU A 147 -4.58 -5.15 25.17
N VAL A 148 -4.21 -5.46 23.93
CA VAL A 148 -2.91 -6.09 23.63
C VAL A 148 -1.76 -5.14 23.94
N VAL A 149 -1.85 -3.89 23.54
CA VAL A 149 -0.83 -2.88 23.81
C VAL A 149 -0.67 -2.66 25.31
N GLU A 150 -1.78 -2.54 26.04
CA GLU A 150 -1.78 -2.36 27.48
C GLU A 150 -1.21 -3.58 28.22
N LYS A 151 -1.51 -4.80 27.76
CA LYS A 151 -0.91 -6.02 28.28
C LYS A 151 0.63 -5.95 28.22
N TYR A 152 1.18 -5.69 27.04
CA TYR A 152 2.65 -5.61 26.87
C TYR A 152 3.27 -4.43 27.64
N LYS A 153 2.55 -3.33 27.78
CA LYS A 153 2.98 -2.20 28.61
C LYS A 153 3.09 -2.63 30.08
N ASN A 154 2.02 -3.17 30.66
CA ASN A 154 1.96 -3.55 32.08
C ASN A 154 2.99 -4.64 32.43
N GLU A 155 3.30 -5.55 31.50
CA GLU A 155 4.29 -6.61 31.70
C GLU A 155 5.75 -6.09 31.66
N ASN A 156 6.01 -4.93 31.07
CA ASN A 156 7.38 -4.46 30.79
C ASN A 156 7.70 -3.08 31.37
N GLU A 157 6.72 -2.29 31.84
CA GLU A 157 6.96 -0.89 32.26
C GLU A 157 7.90 -0.75 33.46
N ASP A 158 7.93 -1.76 34.34
CA ASP A 158 8.82 -1.75 35.51
C ASP A 158 10.27 -2.18 35.19
N THR A 159 10.49 -2.80 34.03
CA THR A 159 11.76 -3.46 33.67
C THR A 159 12.49 -2.78 32.51
N MET A 160 11.76 -2.11 31.63
CA MET A 160 12.31 -1.46 30.44
C MET A 160 12.44 0.06 30.61
N LYS A 161 13.40 0.64 29.90
CA LYS A 161 13.46 2.10 29.78
C LYS A 161 12.29 2.61 28.92
N PRO A 162 11.85 3.86 29.13
CA PRO A 162 10.71 4.42 28.37
C PRO A 162 10.86 4.35 26.84
N GLU A 163 12.08 4.53 26.32
CA GLU A 163 12.37 4.45 24.88
C GLU A 163 12.24 3.02 24.35
N GLU A 164 12.80 2.03 25.05
CA GLU A 164 12.72 0.61 24.72
C GLU A 164 11.27 0.09 24.80
N LEU A 165 10.53 0.54 25.82
CA LEU A 165 9.12 0.21 25.98
C LEU A 165 8.29 0.77 24.80
N ASN A 166 8.51 2.03 24.43
CA ASN A 166 7.80 2.66 23.32
C ASN A 166 8.08 1.95 21.98
N GLU A 167 9.32 1.51 21.78
CA GLU A 167 9.68 0.70 20.62
C GLU A 167 8.96 -0.67 20.62
N LEU A 168 8.91 -1.35 21.78
CA LEU A 168 8.18 -2.61 21.93
C LEU A 168 6.69 -2.45 21.61
N LEU A 169 6.03 -1.43 22.18
CA LEU A 169 4.61 -1.17 21.93
C LEU A 169 4.34 -0.85 20.46
N THR A 170 5.23 -0.14 19.81
CA THR A 170 5.16 0.12 18.36
C THR A 170 5.25 -1.18 17.57
N LYS A 171 6.18 -2.08 17.92
CA LYS A 171 6.30 -3.41 17.29
C LYS A 171 5.04 -4.25 17.47
N VAL A 172 4.46 -4.26 18.68
CA VAL A 172 3.21 -4.96 18.98
C VAL A 172 2.05 -4.46 18.11
N ALA A 173 1.89 -3.13 18.01
CA ALA A 173 0.87 -2.53 17.17
C ALA A 173 1.05 -2.87 15.67
N LEU A 174 2.28 -2.83 15.17
CA LEU A 174 2.59 -3.23 13.78
C LEU A 174 2.30 -4.70 13.51
N ILE A 175 2.60 -5.59 14.46
CA ILE A 175 2.27 -7.02 14.35
C ILE A 175 0.77 -7.21 14.30
N PHE A 176 0.02 -6.54 15.20
CA PHE A 176 -1.44 -6.60 15.24
C PHE A 176 -2.06 -6.22 13.89
N HIS A 177 -1.68 -5.09 13.34
CA HIS A 177 -2.16 -4.66 12.01
C HIS A 177 -1.74 -5.60 10.88
N GLY A 178 -0.56 -6.21 10.97
CA GLY A 178 -0.13 -7.22 10.01
C GLY A 178 -1.00 -8.47 10.02
N ILE A 179 -1.43 -8.92 11.21
CA ILE A 179 -2.34 -10.06 11.39
C ILE A 179 -3.75 -9.70 10.91
N GLU A 180 -4.24 -8.50 11.26
CA GLU A 180 -5.52 -7.98 10.78
C GLU A 180 -5.59 -8.00 9.25
N TYR A 181 -4.57 -7.44 8.60
CA TYR A 181 -4.48 -7.41 7.15
C TYR A 181 -4.48 -8.82 6.55
N GLU A 182 -3.71 -9.75 7.11
CA GLU A 182 -3.65 -11.13 6.66
C GLU A 182 -5.00 -11.83 6.76
N LEU A 183 -5.66 -11.73 7.93
CA LEU A 183 -6.96 -12.34 8.17
C LEU A 183 -8.04 -11.76 7.24
N PHE A 184 -8.09 -10.43 7.13
CA PHE A 184 -9.03 -9.76 6.24
C PHE A 184 -8.87 -10.22 4.77
N ARG A 185 -7.63 -10.27 4.29
CA ARG A 185 -7.35 -10.76 2.94
C ARG A 185 -7.72 -12.23 2.76
N ASN A 186 -7.50 -13.06 3.77
CA ASN A 186 -7.87 -14.47 3.72
C ASN A 186 -9.38 -14.67 3.63
N ILE A 187 -10.18 -13.89 4.35
CA ILE A 187 -11.65 -13.90 4.25
C ILE A 187 -12.07 -13.63 2.81
N VAL A 188 -11.52 -12.59 2.18
CA VAL A 188 -11.91 -12.23 0.80
C VAL A 188 -11.40 -13.26 -0.21
N VAL A 189 -10.14 -13.66 -0.15
CA VAL A 189 -9.51 -14.49 -1.18
C VAL A 189 -9.90 -15.96 -1.07
N LYS A 190 -9.93 -16.51 0.17
CA LYS A 190 -10.19 -17.93 0.40
C LYS A 190 -11.68 -18.25 0.55
N GLU A 191 -12.41 -17.42 1.29
CA GLU A 191 -13.82 -17.66 1.58
C GLU A 191 -14.76 -16.98 0.56
N LYS A 192 -14.20 -16.15 -0.36
CA LYS A 192 -14.96 -15.43 -1.40
C LYS A 192 -16.07 -14.55 -0.83
N THR A 193 -15.88 -14.06 0.41
CA THR A 193 -16.86 -13.24 1.12
C THR A 193 -16.24 -11.87 1.42
N ARG A 194 -16.96 -10.80 1.13
CA ARG A 194 -16.52 -9.44 1.47
C ARG A 194 -16.82 -9.15 2.94
N ALA A 195 -16.10 -8.16 3.51
CA ALA A 195 -16.25 -7.77 4.91
C ALA A 195 -17.66 -7.28 5.29
N ASP A 196 -18.46 -6.86 4.30
CA ASP A 196 -19.87 -6.48 4.47
C ASP A 196 -20.85 -7.65 4.26
N GLY A 197 -20.33 -8.86 4.05
CA GLY A 197 -21.09 -10.08 3.88
C GLY A 197 -21.61 -10.34 2.46
N ARG A 198 -21.24 -9.52 1.47
CA ARG A 198 -21.51 -9.81 0.05
C ARG A 198 -20.57 -10.90 -0.46
N ALA A 199 -21.07 -11.75 -1.32
CA ALA A 199 -20.30 -12.77 -2.04
C ALA A 199 -19.76 -12.21 -3.34
#